data_1375473006066f8121ed96508eca6e1d
#
_entry.id   1375473006066f8121ed96508eca6e1d
#
_cell.length_a   1.000
_cell.length_b   1.000
_cell.length_c   1.000
_cell.angle_alpha   90.00
_cell.angle_beta   90.00
_cell.angle_gamma   90.00
#
_symmetry.space_group_name_H-M   'P 1'
#
loop_
_entity.id
_entity.type
_entity.pdbx_description
1 polymer ?
#
loop_
_entity_poly.entity_id
_entity_poly.type
_entity_poly.pdbx_seq_one_letter_code
_entity_poly.pdbx_strand_id
1 'polypeptide(L)'
;MAESRLPLQGIRVVEFVHVIMGPSCGLVLADLGAEVIKVEPLDGDHTRKLTASGAGFFPTFNRNKKSIAVDLKSKEGQEIVLKLIKSADVLTENFRPGAMDKLGFGYDALSKLQPELIYCSLKGFLAGPYENRAGLDETAQMMGGLAYMTGPVGRPLRAGASVNDVMGGMFAAIAILAAYVERTATGRGQYVKSALFENCAFLMGQHMTEGLMTGKPVVPMPDRIRAWAVYDTFRTSDGDLVFVGVVTDTQWKIFCDAFGLADLLADPALKTNPQRVEARPRVIPIVTALFAKMTKSELLAKCEKLGLPFAPITRPEDLYEDPHLKATGGLVDIRLPDGERAGETAQTTLFPITLGGERLGVRLNPPTLGEHTRELLAELGYASEQVDALLADSAVA
;
A
#
# COMPACT_ATOMS: atom_id res chain seq x y z
N MET A 1 -31.03 -11.14 -10.24
CA MET A 1 -29.58 -11.47 -10.20
C MET A 1 -29.26 -11.71 -8.74
N ALA A 2 -28.66 -12.85 -8.36
CA ALA A 2 -28.22 -13.05 -6.98
C ALA A 2 -27.20 -11.95 -6.66
N GLU A 3 -27.38 -11.25 -5.53
CA GLU A 3 -26.36 -10.31 -5.05
C GLU A 3 -25.01 -11.05 -5.02
N SER A 4 -24.01 -10.53 -5.72
CA SER A 4 -22.70 -11.17 -5.76
C SER A 4 -22.09 -11.09 -4.35
N ARG A 5 -22.05 -12.25 -3.67
CA ARG A 5 -21.49 -12.36 -2.33
C ARG A 5 -20.00 -12.00 -2.38
N LEU A 6 -19.58 -11.04 -1.57
CA LEU A 6 -18.16 -10.68 -1.45
C LEU A 6 -17.37 -11.81 -0.76
N PRO A 7 -16.11 -12.02 -1.13
CA PRO A 7 -15.31 -13.16 -0.66
C PRO A 7 -15.24 -13.32 0.85
N LEU A 8 -15.14 -12.20 1.59
CA LEU A 8 -15.03 -12.20 3.06
C LEU A 8 -16.32 -11.77 3.76
N GLN A 9 -17.46 -11.80 3.07
CA GLN A 9 -18.74 -11.51 3.69
C GLN A 9 -19.05 -12.49 4.82
N GLY A 10 -19.34 -11.95 6.00
CA GLY A 10 -19.59 -12.71 7.24
C GLY A 10 -18.36 -12.86 8.13
N ILE A 11 -17.18 -12.39 7.69
CA ILE A 11 -15.98 -12.29 8.53
C ILE A 11 -15.98 -10.95 9.23
N ARG A 12 -15.77 -10.96 10.56
CA ARG A 12 -15.67 -9.76 11.40
C ARG A 12 -14.22 -9.54 11.85
N VAL A 13 -13.72 -8.33 11.66
CA VAL A 13 -12.36 -7.89 12.04
C VAL A 13 -12.48 -6.74 13.04
N VAL A 14 -11.80 -6.83 14.16
CA VAL A 14 -11.63 -5.72 15.10
C VAL A 14 -10.20 -5.20 15.01
N GLU A 15 -10.03 -3.91 14.71
CA GLU A 15 -8.71 -3.33 14.49
C GLU A 15 -8.36 -2.25 15.52
N PHE A 16 -7.16 -2.36 16.10
CA PHE A 16 -6.50 -1.38 16.96
C PHE A 16 -5.28 -0.82 16.22
N VAL A 17 -5.53 -0.05 15.19
CA VAL A 17 -4.48 0.37 14.25
C VAL A 17 -4.53 1.86 13.97
N HIS A 18 -3.39 2.41 13.57
CA HIS A 18 -3.23 3.82 13.22
C HIS A 18 -2.21 3.99 12.09
N VAL A 19 -2.10 5.17 11.54
CA VAL A 19 -1.22 5.60 10.44
C VAL A 19 -1.55 4.87 9.14
N ILE A 20 -0.70 3.96 8.62
CA ILE A 20 -0.85 3.36 7.30
C ILE A 20 -0.82 1.84 7.35
N MET A 21 0.20 1.22 7.93
CA MET A 21 0.42 -0.23 7.82
C MET A 21 -0.77 -1.07 8.29
N GLY A 22 -1.25 -0.79 9.52
CA GLY A 22 -2.43 -1.46 10.05
C GLY A 22 -3.70 -1.13 9.27
N PRO A 23 -4.04 0.15 9.08
CA PRO A 23 -5.20 0.53 8.28
C PRO A 23 -5.20 -0.02 6.86
N SER A 24 -4.04 -0.19 6.20
CA SER A 24 -3.94 -0.84 4.88
C SER A 24 -4.37 -2.30 4.92
N CYS A 25 -4.00 -3.04 5.98
CA CYS A 25 -4.46 -4.41 6.18
C CYS A 25 -5.98 -4.47 6.32
N GLY A 26 -6.55 -3.64 7.21
CA GLY A 26 -7.99 -3.55 7.40
C GLY A 26 -8.73 -3.13 6.12
N LEU A 27 -8.17 -2.21 5.32
CA LEU A 27 -8.73 -1.79 4.04
C LEU A 27 -8.83 -2.95 3.05
N VAL A 28 -7.77 -3.75 2.91
CA VAL A 28 -7.79 -4.93 2.01
C VAL A 28 -8.89 -5.90 2.43
N LEU A 29 -9.01 -6.21 3.72
CA LEU A 29 -10.04 -7.10 4.25
C LEU A 29 -11.44 -6.51 4.07
N ALA A 30 -11.61 -5.21 4.33
CA ALA A 30 -12.85 -4.49 4.15
C ALA A 30 -13.28 -4.46 2.68
N ASP A 31 -12.39 -4.09 1.76
CA ASP A 31 -12.70 -4.07 0.32
C ASP A 31 -13.09 -5.47 -0.19
N LEU A 32 -12.51 -6.55 0.36
CA LEU A 32 -12.90 -7.94 0.09
C LEU A 32 -14.21 -8.36 0.75
N GLY A 33 -14.85 -7.53 1.57
CA GLY A 33 -16.18 -7.77 2.12
C GLY A 33 -16.25 -8.09 3.60
N ALA A 34 -15.15 -8.13 4.33
CA ALA A 34 -15.16 -8.26 5.77
C ALA A 34 -15.82 -7.04 6.43
N GLU A 35 -16.50 -7.25 7.55
CA GLU A 35 -16.92 -6.19 8.45
C GLU A 35 -15.72 -5.80 9.31
N VAL A 36 -15.13 -4.63 9.06
CA VAL A 36 -13.98 -4.14 9.80
C VAL A 36 -14.41 -3.03 10.75
N ILE A 37 -14.19 -3.25 12.04
CA ILE A 37 -14.55 -2.33 13.13
C ILE A 37 -13.26 -1.73 13.69
N LYS A 38 -13.07 -0.44 13.45
CA LYS A 38 -11.95 0.34 13.97
C LYS A 38 -12.28 0.84 15.37
N VAL A 39 -11.50 0.40 16.36
CA VAL A 39 -11.58 0.88 17.72
C VAL A 39 -10.66 2.09 17.88
N GLU A 40 -11.24 3.22 18.25
CA GLU A 40 -10.54 4.50 18.41
C GLU A 40 -10.64 5.02 19.86
N PRO A 41 -9.67 5.80 20.34
CA PRO A 41 -9.84 6.55 21.58
C PRO A 41 -10.93 7.62 21.43
N LEU A 42 -11.44 8.15 22.52
CA LEU A 42 -12.54 9.13 22.51
C LEU A 42 -12.23 10.40 21.71
N ASP A 43 -10.97 10.77 21.61
CA ASP A 43 -10.51 11.93 20.85
C ASP A 43 -10.07 11.57 19.41
N GLY A 44 -10.31 10.33 19.00
CA GLY A 44 -10.02 9.78 17.67
C GLY A 44 -8.59 9.31 17.47
N ASP A 45 -8.40 8.53 16.42
CA ASP A 45 -7.07 8.20 15.91
C ASP A 45 -6.31 9.48 15.57
N HIS A 46 -5.09 9.63 16.10
CA HIS A 46 -4.26 10.79 15.82
C HIS A 46 -3.99 11.00 14.32
N THR A 47 -4.12 9.96 13.50
CA THR A 47 -4.01 10.05 12.04
C THR A 47 -5.04 10.99 11.43
N ARG A 48 -6.22 11.16 12.05
CA ARG A 48 -7.27 12.11 11.62
C ARG A 48 -6.80 13.57 11.66
N LYS A 49 -5.85 13.87 12.56
CA LYS A 49 -5.34 15.21 12.84
C LYS A 49 -4.04 15.53 12.10
N LEU A 50 -3.52 14.60 11.29
CA LEU A 50 -2.30 14.83 10.52
C LEU A 50 -2.54 15.86 9.40
N THR A 51 -1.54 16.70 9.19
CA THR A 51 -1.54 17.76 8.17
C THR A 51 -0.52 17.46 7.06
N ALA A 52 -0.45 18.32 6.05
CA ALA A 52 0.48 18.22 4.93
C ALA A 52 0.44 16.82 4.28
N SER A 53 1.58 16.14 4.13
CA SER A 53 1.67 14.81 3.52
C SER A 53 0.88 13.71 4.25
N GLY A 54 0.54 13.93 5.52
CA GLY A 54 -0.25 12.99 6.33
C GLY A 54 -1.76 13.16 6.21
N ALA A 55 -2.24 14.29 5.68
CA ALA A 55 -3.67 14.61 5.62
C ALA A 55 -4.51 13.56 4.85
N GLY A 56 -3.91 12.91 3.86
CA GLY A 56 -4.56 11.87 3.06
C GLY A 56 -4.60 10.48 3.70
N PHE A 57 -3.90 10.21 4.81
CA PHE A 57 -3.75 8.84 5.32
C PHE A 57 -5.08 8.28 5.80
N PHE A 58 -5.79 8.99 6.66
CA PHE A 58 -7.05 8.47 7.21
C PHE A 58 -8.10 8.22 6.12
N PRO A 59 -8.45 9.17 5.25
CA PRO A 59 -9.48 8.94 4.23
C PRO A 59 -9.08 7.87 3.21
N THR A 60 -7.80 7.71 2.89
CA THR A 60 -7.33 6.69 1.94
C THR A 60 -7.48 5.27 2.47
N PHE A 61 -7.15 5.03 3.75
CA PHE A 61 -7.01 3.67 4.29
C PHE A 61 -8.16 3.22 5.19
N ASN A 62 -9.27 4.00 5.33
CA ASN A 62 -10.35 3.65 6.26
C ASN A 62 -11.75 3.60 5.64
N ARG A 63 -11.89 3.61 4.30
CA ARG A 63 -13.20 3.32 3.68
C ARG A 63 -13.64 1.87 3.96
N ASN A 64 -14.92 1.61 3.83
CA ASN A 64 -15.55 0.30 4.09
C ASN A 64 -15.38 -0.21 5.52
N LYS A 65 -15.04 0.67 6.48
CA LYS A 65 -14.91 0.34 7.90
C LYS A 65 -15.97 1.03 8.73
N LYS A 66 -16.34 0.41 9.86
CA LYS A 66 -17.08 1.02 10.95
C LYS A 66 -16.11 1.64 11.97
N SER A 67 -16.53 2.70 12.68
CA SER A 67 -15.77 3.31 13.77
C SER A 67 -16.57 3.23 15.07
N ILE A 68 -15.90 2.82 16.13
CA ILE A 68 -16.38 2.91 17.52
C ILE A 68 -15.35 3.65 18.36
N ALA A 69 -15.76 4.68 19.10
CA ALA A 69 -14.88 5.42 20.00
C ALA A 69 -15.07 4.93 21.44
N VAL A 70 -13.99 4.43 22.07
CA VAL A 70 -14.05 3.76 23.39
C VAL A 70 -12.88 4.18 24.28
N ASP A 71 -13.16 4.51 25.54
CA ASP A 71 -12.12 4.68 26.55
C ASP A 71 -11.60 3.31 27.04
N LEU A 72 -10.47 2.87 26.48
CA LEU A 72 -9.81 1.62 26.89
C LEU A 72 -9.22 1.65 28.32
N LYS A 73 -9.26 2.79 29.02
CA LYS A 73 -8.81 2.90 30.41
C LYS A 73 -9.97 2.68 31.38
N SER A 74 -11.22 2.87 30.95
CA SER A 74 -12.40 2.59 31.75
C SER A 74 -12.70 1.09 31.77
N LYS A 75 -13.33 0.63 32.85
CA LYS A 75 -13.77 -0.77 32.98
C LYS A 75 -14.84 -1.09 31.95
N GLU A 76 -15.80 -0.18 31.79
CA GLU A 76 -16.91 -0.29 30.84
C GLU A 76 -16.40 -0.39 29.42
N GLY A 77 -15.44 0.46 29.02
CA GLY A 77 -14.81 0.42 27.71
C GLY A 77 -14.07 -0.88 27.45
N GLN A 78 -13.33 -1.41 28.42
CA GLN A 78 -12.69 -2.71 28.31
C GLN A 78 -13.69 -3.86 28.15
N GLU A 79 -14.81 -3.84 28.88
CA GLU A 79 -15.88 -4.83 28.75
C GLU A 79 -16.53 -4.79 27.36
N ILE A 80 -16.79 -3.59 26.80
CA ILE A 80 -17.31 -3.40 25.45
C ILE A 80 -16.38 -4.01 24.42
N VAL A 81 -15.09 -3.63 24.50
CA VAL A 81 -14.08 -4.13 23.55
C VAL A 81 -13.89 -5.63 23.65
N LEU A 82 -13.94 -6.21 24.85
CA LEU A 82 -13.86 -7.66 25.01
C LEU A 82 -15.06 -8.38 24.38
N LYS A 83 -16.27 -7.80 24.44
CA LYS A 83 -17.45 -8.35 23.74
C LYS A 83 -17.29 -8.25 22.21
N LEU A 84 -16.74 -7.12 21.70
CA LEU A 84 -16.44 -6.99 20.27
C LEU A 84 -15.44 -8.06 19.82
N ILE A 85 -14.36 -8.23 20.54
CA ILE A 85 -13.32 -9.24 20.22
C ILE A 85 -13.94 -10.65 20.21
N LYS A 86 -14.79 -10.98 21.20
CA LYS A 86 -15.47 -12.28 21.24
C LYS A 86 -16.40 -12.54 20.04
N SER A 87 -16.86 -11.52 19.37
CA SER A 87 -17.68 -11.63 18.16
C SER A 87 -16.86 -11.63 16.87
N ALA A 88 -15.52 -11.44 16.97
CA ALA A 88 -14.65 -11.28 15.82
C ALA A 88 -13.94 -12.58 15.40
N ASP A 89 -13.69 -12.72 14.13
CA ASP A 89 -12.84 -13.76 13.55
C ASP A 89 -11.36 -13.37 13.61
N VAL A 90 -11.09 -12.08 13.49
CA VAL A 90 -9.75 -11.52 13.37
C VAL A 90 -9.61 -10.31 14.28
N LEU A 91 -8.48 -10.20 14.96
CA LEU A 91 -8.01 -8.98 15.60
C LEU A 91 -6.74 -8.51 14.90
N THR A 92 -6.66 -7.23 14.55
CA THR A 92 -5.43 -6.62 14.03
C THR A 92 -4.95 -5.48 14.93
N GLU A 93 -3.63 -5.36 15.17
CA GLU A 93 -3.07 -4.28 15.97
C GLU A 93 -1.69 -3.86 15.45
N ASN A 94 -1.38 -2.57 15.60
CA ASN A 94 -0.04 -2.05 15.29
C ASN A 94 0.53 -1.14 16.39
N PHE A 95 0.16 -1.40 17.64
CA PHE A 95 0.68 -0.70 18.79
C PHE A 95 2.12 -1.13 19.10
N ARG A 96 2.80 -0.38 19.96
CA ARG A 96 4.14 -0.73 20.43
C ARG A 96 4.12 -2.10 21.14
N PRO A 97 5.21 -2.88 21.07
CA PRO A 97 5.29 -4.16 21.78
C PRO A 97 4.86 -4.05 23.24
N GLY A 98 4.06 -5.00 23.70
CA GLY A 98 3.53 -5.05 25.07
C GLY A 98 2.38 -4.09 25.39
N ALA A 99 1.95 -3.22 24.46
CA ALA A 99 0.84 -2.30 24.73
C ALA A 99 -0.51 -3.04 24.84
N MET A 100 -0.78 -3.97 23.93
CA MET A 100 -2.01 -4.79 23.96
C MET A 100 -2.04 -5.71 25.20
N ASP A 101 -0.88 -6.22 25.64
CA ASP A 101 -0.78 -7.03 26.86
C ASP A 101 -1.17 -6.21 28.09
N LYS A 102 -0.71 -4.96 28.21
CA LYS A 102 -1.06 -4.06 29.30
C LYS A 102 -2.56 -3.71 29.33
N LEU A 103 -3.22 -3.72 28.20
CA LEU A 103 -4.67 -3.51 28.09
C LEU A 103 -5.48 -4.80 28.35
N GLY A 104 -4.82 -5.95 28.51
CA GLY A 104 -5.48 -7.24 28.67
C GLY A 104 -5.92 -7.88 27.36
N PHE A 105 -5.54 -7.31 26.22
CA PHE A 105 -5.92 -7.77 24.88
C PHE A 105 -4.75 -8.37 24.09
N GLY A 106 -3.70 -8.83 24.77
CA GLY A 106 -2.58 -9.55 24.14
C GLY A 106 -2.98 -10.95 23.68
N TYR A 107 -2.19 -11.50 22.75
CA TYR A 107 -2.47 -12.81 22.14
C TYR A 107 -2.60 -13.93 23.18
N ASP A 108 -1.69 -14.01 24.18
CA ASP A 108 -1.69 -15.07 25.18
C ASP A 108 -2.95 -15.09 26.06
N ALA A 109 -3.56 -13.94 26.27
CA ALA A 109 -4.82 -13.82 27.00
C ALA A 109 -6.01 -14.18 26.10
N LEU A 110 -6.08 -13.59 24.90
CA LEU A 110 -7.21 -13.76 24.01
C LEU A 110 -7.29 -15.17 23.38
N SER A 111 -6.18 -15.81 23.06
CA SER A 111 -6.15 -17.17 22.50
C SER A 111 -6.70 -18.24 23.47
N LYS A 112 -6.65 -17.99 24.78
CA LYS A 112 -7.27 -18.84 25.79
C LYS A 112 -8.79 -18.64 25.88
N LEU A 113 -9.26 -17.41 25.66
CA LEU A 113 -10.68 -17.05 25.68
C LEU A 113 -11.37 -17.42 24.38
N GLN A 114 -10.67 -17.30 23.25
CA GLN A 114 -11.17 -17.55 21.92
C GLN A 114 -10.10 -18.24 21.07
N PRO A 115 -9.99 -19.58 21.17
CA PRO A 115 -8.97 -20.34 20.44
C PRO A 115 -9.05 -20.26 18.92
N GLU A 116 -10.18 -19.82 18.38
CA GLU A 116 -10.41 -19.64 16.92
C GLU A 116 -9.97 -18.27 16.41
N LEU A 117 -9.62 -17.33 17.32
CA LEU A 117 -9.24 -15.96 16.95
C LEU A 117 -7.94 -15.95 16.15
N ILE A 118 -7.94 -15.33 14.99
CA ILE A 118 -6.73 -14.99 14.25
C ILE A 118 -6.25 -13.63 14.77
N TYR A 119 -5.10 -13.62 15.42
CA TYR A 119 -4.49 -12.41 15.97
C TYR A 119 -3.36 -11.95 15.07
N CYS A 120 -3.49 -10.78 14.46
CA CYS A 120 -2.49 -10.22 13.55
C CYS A 120 -1.81 -8.99 14.18
N SER A 121 -0.49 -9.07 14.33
CA SER A 121 0.34 -8.00 14.87
C SER A 121 1.22 -7.40 13.77
N LEU A 122 1.09 -6.09 13.54
CA LEU A 122 1.87 -5.36 12.53
C LEU A 122 2.92 -4.51 13.25
N LYS A 123 4.19 -4.77 13.01
CA LYS A 123 5.30 -4.19 13.78
C LYS A 123 6.39 -3.58 12.89
N GLY A 124 7.31 -2.85 13.51
CA GLY A 124 8.52 -2.39 12.83
C GLY A 124 9.47 -3.54 12.48
N PHE A 125 9.54 -4.56 13.36
CA PHE A 125 10.45 -5.71 13.26
C PHE A 125 9.78 -6.97 13.78
N LEU A 126 10.08 -8.12 13.18
CA LEU A 126 9.72 -9.42 13.75
C LEU A 126 10.53 -9.69 15.04
N ALA A 127 10.20 -10.80 15.72
CA ALA A 127 10.94 -11.22 16.91
C ALA A 127 12.43 -11.40 16.62
N GLY A 128 13.26 -10.74 17.42
CA GLY A 128 14.71 -10.76 17.26
C GLY A 128 15.39 -9.55 17.90
N PRO A 129 16.67 -9.28 17.56
CA PRO A 129 17.46 -8.22 18.18
C PRO A 129 16.87 -6.82 18.09
N TYR A 130 15.96 -6.58 17.12
CA TYR A 130 15.37 -5.28 16.84
C TYR A 130 13.90 -5.16 17.27
N GLU A 131 13.28 -6.21 17.77
CA GLU A 131 11.84 -6.30 18.07
C GLU A 131 11.29 -5.08 18.85
N ASN A 132 12.06 -4.59 19.81
CA ASN A 132 11.64 -3.47 20.66
C ASN A 132 12.05 -2.08 20.14
N ARG A 133 12.66 -1.98 18.96
CA ARG A 133 12.99 -0.69 18.35
C ARG A 133 11.75 -0.03 17.79
N ALA A 134 11.73 1.31 17.82
CA ALA A 134 10.74 2.07 17.10
C ALA A 134 10.92 1.84 15.59
N GLY A 135 9.87 1.40 14.91
CA GLY A 135 9.84 1.18 13.46
C GLY A 135 8.85 2.13 12.80
N LEU A 136 9.32 2.80 11.76
CA LEU A 136 8.52 3.60 10.83
C LEU A 136 8.89 3.16 9.41
N ASP A 137 8.04 3.44 8.44
CA ASP A 137 8.31 3.16 7.02
C ASP A 137 9.68 3.68 6.59
N GLU A 138 10.00 4.94 6.90
CA GLU A 138 11.31 5.55 6.61
C GLU A 138 12.47 4.82 7.26
N THR A 139 12.32 4.46 8.55
CA THR A 139 13.35 3.70 9.26
C THR A 139 13.63 2.36 8.57
N ALA A 140 12.58 1.65 8.18
CA ALA A 140 12.71 0.40 7.46
C ALA A 140 13.34 0.57 6.07
N GLN A 141 12.99 1.63 5.34
CA GLN A 141 13.61 1.93 4.04
C GLN A 141 15.11 2.21 4.16
N MET A 142 15.52 2.95 5.20
CA MET A 142 16.94 3.22 5.45
C MET A 142 17.71 1.96 5.84
N MET A 143 17.16 1.17 6.76
CA MET A 143 17.83 -0.05 7.27
C MET A 143 17.79 -1.21 6.29
N GLY A 144 16.72 -1.35 5.52
CA GLY A 144 16.46 -2.48 4.62
C GLY A 144 17.06 -2.33 3.23
N GLY A 145 17.81 -1.25 2.94
CA GLY A 145 18.52 -1.04 1.68
C GLY A 145 17.73 -0.33 0.58
N LEU A 146 16.41 -0.11 0.74
CA LEU A 146 15.58 0.54 -0.28
C LEU A 146 16.04 1.99 -0.54
N ALA A 147 16.33 2.73 0.53
CA ALA A 147 16.79 4.11 0.38
C ALA A 147 18.15 4.21 -0.32
N TYR A 148 19.08 3.27 -0.05
CA TYR A 148 20.33 3.15 -0.78
C TYR A 148 20.09 2.92 -2.28
N MET A 149 19.18 2.02 -2.62
CA MET A 149 18.90 1.69 -4.03
C MET A 149 18.11 2.78 -4.77
N THR A 150 17.34 3.61 -4.06
CA THR A 150 16.49 4.67 -4.65
C THR A 150 17.28 5.93 -4.99
N GLY A 151 18.20 6.34 -4.11
CA GLY A 151 19.02 7.53 -4.32
C GLY A 151 20.31 7.25 -5.09
N PRO A 152 20.96 8.27 -5.66
CA PRO A 152 22.28 8.12 -6.26
C PRO A 152 23.34 7.82 -5.20
N VAL A 153 24.52 7.34 -5.63
CA VAL A 153 25.66 7.10 -4.74
C VAL A 153 25.94 8.31 -3.86
N GLY A 154 26.04 8.07 -2.56
CA GLY A 154 26.30 9.11 -1.54
C GLY A 154 25.08 9.95 -1.15
N ARG A 155 23.90 9.75 -1.76
CA ARG A 155 22.66 10.45 -1.41
C ARG A 155 21.47 9.50 -1.37
N PRO A 156 21.35 8.64 -0.34
CA PRO A 156 20.18 7.76 -0.21
C PRO A 156 18.89 8.57 -0.11
N LEU A 157 17.84 8.11 -0.77
CA LEU A 157 16.51 8.74 -0.79
C LEU A 157 15.45 7.71 -0.46
N ARG A 158 14.48 8.10 0.37
CA ARG A 158 13.28 7.25 0.53
C ARG A 158 12.48 7.21 -0.78
N ALA A 159 11.73 6.12 -0.99
CA ALA A 159 10.71 6.07 -2.03
C ALA A 159 9.62 7.14 -1.79
N GLY A 160 9.03 7.66 -2.86
CA GLY A 160 8.01 8.72 -2.79
C GLY A 160 6.67 8.31 -2.17
N ALA A 161 6.50 7.04 -1.82
CA ALA A 161 5.33 6.50 -1.15
C ALA A 161 5.74 5.71 0.10
N SER A 162 4.78 5.45 1.03
CA SER A 162 4.97 4.60 2.21
C SER A 162 4.92 3.11 1.80
N VAL A 163 5.92 2.69 1.04
CA VAL A 163 5.96 1.39 0.35
C VAL A 163 5.92 0.24 1.33
N ASN A 164 6.71 0.31 2.42
CA ASN A 164 6.77 -0.76 3.42
C ASN A 164 5.49 -0.83 4.26
N ASP A 165 4.87 0.31 4.57
CA ASP A 165 3.58 0.34 5.25
C ASP A 165 2.49 -0.35 4.44
N VAL A 166 2.31 0.06 3.18
CA VAL A 166 1.28 -0.51 2.30
C VAL A 166 1.54 -1.99 2.05
N MET A 167 2.78 -2.35 1.70
CA MET A 167 3.17 -3.74 1.46
C MET A 167 3.04 -4.59 2.74
N GLY A 168 3.39 -4.04 3.90
CA GLY A 168 3.24 -4.70 5.19
C GLY A 168 1.80 -4.99 5.54
N GLY A 169 0.89 -4.05 5.26
CA GLY A 169 -0.55 -4.28 5.38
C GLY A 169 -1.06 -5.36 4.43
N MET A 170 -0.57 -5.39 3.19
CA MET A 170 -0.91 -6.43 2.21
C MET A 170 -0.39 -7.81 2.65
N PHE A 171 0.84 -7.93 3.13
CA PHE A 171 1.38 -9.20 3.66
C PHE A 171 0.63 -9.65 4.91
N ALA A 172 0.21 -8.74 5.78
CA ALA A 172 -0.63 -9.06 6.92
C ALA A 172 -1.99 -9.62 6.47
N ALA A 173 -2.63 -9.00 5.48
CA ALA A 173 -3.88 -9.53 4.91
C ALA A 173 -3.69 -10.92 4.29
N ILE A 174 -2.60 -11.16 3.56
CA ILE A 174 -2.25 -12.49 3.02
C ILE A 174 -2.07 -13.51 4.17
N ALA A 175 -1.36 -13.14 5.25
CA ALA A 175 -1.16 -14.03 6.40
C ALA A 175 -2.49 -14.33 7.12
N ILE A 176 -3.38 -13.35 7.27
CA ILE A 176 -4.73 -13.53 7.82
C ILE A 176 -5.54 -14.49 6.95
N LEU A 177 -5.54 -14.30 5.62
CA LEU A 177 -6.25 -15.18 4.69
C LEU A 177 -5.72 -16.62 4.74
N ALA A 178 -4.39 -16.79 4.82
CA ALA A 178 -3.78 -18.12 4.97
C ALA A 178 -4.19 -18.77 6.30
N ALA A 179 -4.14 -18.01 7.41
CA ALA A 179 -4.60 -18.47 8.71
C ALA A 179 -6.10 -18.81 8.73
N TYR A 180 -6.92 -18.03 8.02
CA TYR A 180 -8.35 -18.30 7.89
C TYR A 180 -8.62 -19.61 7.13
N VAL A 181 -7.90 -19.85 6.03
CA VAL A 181 -8.01 -21.11 5.29
C VAL A 181 -7.61 -22.30 6.17
N GLU A 182 -6.48 -22.19 6.90
CA GLU A 182 -6.04 -23.24 7.82
C GLU A 182 -7.06 -23.48 8.95
N ARG A 183 -7.65 -22.42 9.48
CA ARG A 183 -8.70 -22.51 10.52
C ARG A 183 -9.90 -23.35 10.05
N THR A 184 -10.27 -23.31 8.76
CA THR A 184 -11.39 -24.14 8.26
C THR A 184 -11.14 -25.63 8.40
N ALA A 185 -9.89 -26.07 8.40
CA ALA A 185 -9.49 -27.46 8.60
C ALA A 185 -9.21 -27.81 10.06
N THR A 186 -8.64 -26.87 10.83
CA THR A 186 -8.14 -27.12 12.20
C THR A 186 -9.11 -26.70 13.30
N GLY A 187 -10.06 -25.81 12.99
CA GLY A 187 -10.91 -25.14 13.98
C GLY A 187 -10.17 -24.17 14.88
N ARG A 188 -8.91 -23.82 14.60
CA ARG A 188 -8.05 -22.98 15.45
C ARG A 188 -7.52 -21.78 14.71
N GLY A 189 -7.59 -20.62 15.38
CA GLY A 189 -6.87 -19.42 14.97
C GLY A 189 -5.38 -19.51 15.27
N GLN A 190 -4.65 -18.47 14.92
CA GLN A 190 -3.22 -18.40 15.18
C GLN A 190 -2.72 -16.94 15.29
N TYR A 191 -1.49 -16.81 15.79
CA TYR A 191 -0.79 -15.54 15.86
C TYR A 191 0.02 -15.32 14.59
N VAL A 192 -0.37 -14.34 13.78
CA VAL A 192 0.34 -13.94 12.57
C VAL A 192 1.01 -12.58 12.75
N LYS A 193 2.15 -12.37 12.12
CA LYS A 193 2.90 -11.11 12.20
C LYS A 193 3.34 -10.66 10.80
N SER A 194 3.33 -9.35 10.58
CA SER A 194 4.00 -8.69 9.46
C SER A 194 4.86 -7.56 10.01
N ALA A 195 6.02 -7.30 9.42
CA ALA A 195 6.91 -6.26 9.90
C ALA A 195 7.58 -5.46 8.78
N LEU A 196 7.77 -4.16 9.03
CA LEU A 196 8.26 -3.19 8.04
C LEU A 196 9.65 -3.55 7.52
N PHE A 197 10.56 -3.93 8.43
CA PHE A 197 11.95 -4.21 8.07
C PHE A 197 12.07 -5.45 7.20
N GLU A 198 11.41 -6.55 7.56
CA GLU A 198 11.43 -7.79 6.80
C GLU A 198 10.73 -7.64 5.45
N ASN A 199 9.69 -6.81 5.37
CA ASN A 199 9.05 -6.45 4.11
C ASN A 199 10.02 -5.71 3.18
N CYS A 200 10.78 -4.75 3.72
CA CYS A 200 11.81 -4.05 2.98
C CYS A 200 12.92 -4.99 2.52
N ALA A 201 13.41 -5.86 3.39
CA ALA A 201 14.42 -6.86 3.06
C ALA A 201 13.94 -7.83 1.95
N PHE A 202 12.68 -8.25 2.01
CA PHE A 202 12.05 -9.08 0.97
C PHE A 202 12.05 -8.35 -0.39
N LEU A 203 11.67 -7.06 -0.42
CA LEU A 203 11.70 -6.24 -1.63
C LEU A 203 13.12 -6.12 -2.20
N MET A 204 14.14 -6.04 -1.34
CA MET A 204 15.54 -5.95 -1.74
C MET A 204 16.20 -7.29 -2.08
N GLY A 205 15.50 -8.42 -1.93
CA GLY A 205 16.02 -9.76 -2.16
C GLY A 205 16.68 -9.96 -3.53
N GLN A 206 16.09 -9.39 -4.59
CA GLN A 206 16.68 -9.44 -5.94
C GLN A 206 18.07 -8.80 -6.00
N HIS A 207 18.28 -7.66 -5.33
CA HIS A 207 19.57 -6.97 -5.32
C HIS A 207 20.60 -7.68 -4.45
N MET A 208 20.16 -8.29 -3.34
CA MET A 208 21.01 -9.15 -2.53
C MET A 208 21.51 -10.35 -3.35
N THR A 209 20.62 -10.99 -4.10
CA THR A 209 20.98 -12.11 -4.99
C THR A 209 21.87 -11.67 -6.15
N GLU A 210 21.64 -10.49 -6.74
CA GLU A 210 22.49 -9.88 -7.77
C GLU A 210 23.95 -9.76 -7.27
N GLY A 211 24.14 -9.22 -6.07
CA GLY A 211 25.45 -9.10 -5.44
C GLY A 211 26.15 -10.45 -5.27
N LEU A 212 25.41 -11.47 -4.83
CA LEU A 212 25.94 -12.84 -4.69
C LEU A 212 26.32 -13.46 -6.05
N MET A 213 25.48 -13.32 -7.06
CA MET A 213 25.71 -13.90 -8.39
C MET A 213 26.85 -13.23 -9.14
N THR A 214 27.01 -11.93 -8.97
CA THR A 214 28.06 -11.15 -9.67
C THR A 214 29.36 -11.08 -8.91
N GLY A 215 29.36 -11.35 -7.61
CA GLY A 215 30.51 -11.16 -6.73
C GLY A 215 30.92 -9.68 -6.58
N LYS A 216 30.03 -8.74 -6.92
CA LYS A 216 30.28 -7.29 -6.91
C LYS A 216 29.26 -6.58 -6.03
N PRO A 217 29.66 -5.45 -5.40
CA PRO A 217 28.72 -4.59 -4.72
C PRO A 217 27.60 -4.12 -5.67
N VAL A 218 26.38 -4.11 -5.18
CA VAL A 218 25.23 -3.60 -5.95
C VAL A 218 25.29 -2.08 -6.01
N VAL A 219 25.13 -1.54 -7.20
CA VAL A 219 25.13 -0.10 -7.45
C VAL A 219 23.70 0.44 -7.40
N PRO A 220 23.45 1.59 -6.76
CA PRO A 220 22.12 2.22 -6.73
C PRO A 220 21.49 2.37 -8.11
N MET A 221 20.16 2.31 -8.16
CA MET A 221 19.39 2.35 -9.40
C MET A 221 19.67 3.54 -10.31
N PRO A 222 19.91 4.78 -9.80
CA PRO A 222 20.28 5.90 -10.64
C PRO A 222 21.65 5.73 -11.34
N ASP A 223 22.60 5.08 -10.67
CA ASP A 223 24.01 5.02 -11.11
C ASP A 223 24.41 3.67 -11.74
N ARG A 224 23.47 2.69 -11.72
CA ARG A 224 23.75 1.37 -12.28
C ARG A 224 23.90 1.38 -13.80
N ILE A 225 24.66 0.44 -14.32
CA ILE A 225 24.63 0.12 -15.75
C ILE A 225 23.25 -0.42 -16.10
N ARG A 226 22.56 0.23 -17.04
CA ARG A 226 21.24 -0.21 -17.50
C ARG A 226 21.33 -1.56 -18.20
N ALA A 227 20.31 -2.39 -18.10
CA ALA A 227 20.24 -3.67 -18.81
C ALA A 227 20.04 -3.49 -20.32
N TRP A 228 19.61 -2.32 -20.77
CA TRP A 228 19.35 -1.98 -22.18
C TRP A 228 19.95 -0.64 -22.54
N ALA A 229 20.30 -0.48 -23.82
CA ALA A 229 20.94 0.74 -24.29
C ALA A 229 20.02 1.96 -24.23
N VAL A 230 18.82 1.85 -24.80
CA VAL A 230 17.77 2.89 -24.68
C VAL A 230 16.78 2.38 -23.63
N TYR A 231 16.89 2.92 -22.44
CA TYR A 231 16.02 2.62 -21.29
C TYR A 231 16.21 3.72 -20.26
N ASP A 232 15.63 4.89 -20.53
CA ASP A 232 15.85 6.08 -19.73
C ASP A 232 14.73 7.11 -19.91
N THR A 233 14.79 8.19 -19.13
CA THR A 233 13.93 9.36 -19.31
C THR A 233 14.63 10.39 -20.19
N PHE A 234 13.89 10.94 -21.14
CA PHE A 234 14.38 11.92 -22.12
C PHE A 234 13.54 13.19 -22.05
N ARG A 235 14.20 14.34 -22.19
CA ARG A 235 13.53 15.64 -22.28
C ARG A 235 13.06 15.90 -23.70
N THR A 236 11.81 16.35 -23.83
CA THR A 236 11.18 16.73 -25.08
C THR A 236 11.31 18.23 -25.37
N SER A 237 10.94 18.68 -26.57
CA SER A 237 11.07 20.09 -27.00
C SER A 237 10.21 21.06 -26.17
N ASP A 238 9.09 20.58 -25.64
CA ASP A 238 8.18 21.31 -24.73
C ASP A 238 8.62 21.26 -23.25
N GLY A 239 9.76 20.65 -22.96
CA GLY A 239 10.38 20.64 -21.63
C GLY A 239 9.92 19.49 -20.72
N ASP A 240 8.97 18.67 -21.15
CA ASP A 240 8.48 17.50 -20.45
C ASP A 240 9.49 16.35 -20.44
N LEU A 241 9.24 15.35 -19.59
CA LEU A 241 10.03 14.13 -19.52
C LEU A 241 9.18 12.94 -19.98
N VAL A 242 9.79 12.09 -20.81
CA VAL A 242 9.20 10.84 -21.29
C VAL A 242 10.18 9.70 -21.07
N PHE A 243 9.72 8.62 -20.46
CA PHE A 243 10.47 7.36 -20.42
C PHE A 243 10.29 6.63 -21.75
N VAL A 244 11.40 6.14 -22.33
CA VAL A 244 11.38 5.28 -23.53
C VAL A 244 12.30 4.09 -23.31
N GLY A 245 11.78 2.89 -23.64
CA GLY A 245 12.52 1.62 -23.58
C GLY A 245 12.64 0.94 -24.94
N VAL A 246 13.80 0.33 -25.22
CA VAL A 246 14.04 -0.55 -26.37
C VAL A 246 14.72 -1.80 -25.82
N VAL A 247 13.94 -2.85 -25.63
CA VAL A 247 14.36 -4.01 -24.80
C VAL A 247 14.64 -5.28 -25.60
N THR A 248 14.27 -5.33 -26.89
CA THR A 248 14.55 -6.46 -27.78
C THR A 248 15.29 -6.05 -29.05
N ASP A 249 15.93 -6.99 -29.74
CA ASP A 249 16.57 -6.72 -31.03
C ASP A 249 15.55 -6.32 -32.10
N THR A 250 14.35 -6.89 -32.06
CA THR A 250 13.25 -6.48 -32.93
C THR A 250 12.84 -5.03 -32.69
N GLN A 251 12.69 -4.63 -31.40
CA GLN A 251 12.40 -3.24 -31.04
C GLN A 251 13.52 -2.28 -31.44
N TRP A 252 14.80 -2.72 -31.32
CA TRP A 252 15.94 -1.93 -31.78
C TRP A 252 15.86 -1.62 -33.28
N LYS A 253 15.53 -2.63 -34.09
CA LYS A 253 15.34 -2.45 -35.54
C LYS A 253 14.18 -1.49 -35.82
N ILE A 254 13.01 -1.72 -35.21
CA ILE A 254 11.82 -0.87 -35.37
C ILE A 254 12.14 0.58 -34.98
N PHE A 255 12.84 0.75 -33.86
CA PHE A 255 13.26 2.05 -33.35
C PHE A 255 14.18 2.79 -34.34
N CYS A 256 15.26 2.15 -34.78
CA CYS A 256 16.19 2.74 -35.71
C CYS A 256 15.53 3.11 -37.05
N ASP A 257 14.73 2.23 -37.61
CA ASP A 257 14.02 2.48 -38.87
C ASP A 257 13.04 3.67 -38.74
N ALA A 258 12.25 3.68 -37.67
CA ALA A 258 11.21 4.71 -37.50
C ALA A 258 11.77 6.08 -37.11
N PHE A 259 12.93 6.15 -36.50
CA PHE A 259 13.55 7.38 -36.07
C PHE A 259 14.73 7.85 -36.99
N GLY A 260 14.93 7.18 -38.12
CA GLY A 260 15.94 7.59 -39.12
C GLY A 260 17.38 7.35 -38.64
N LEU A 261 17.62 6.32 -37.83
CA LEU A 261 18.91 6.00 -37.24
C LEU A 261 19.61 4.84 -37.99
N ALA A 262 19.61 4.92 -39.32
CA ALA A 262 20.16 3.87 -40.21
C ALA A 262 21.63 3.54 -39.87
N ASP A 263 22.43 4.56 -39.54
CA ASP A 263 23.84 4.38 -39.18
C ASP A 263 24.01 3.55 -37.91
N LEU A 264 23.16 3.75 -36.91
CA LEU A 264 23.17 2.92 -35.69
C LEU A 264 22.71 1.48 -35.95
N LEU A 265 21.75 1.32 -36.86
CA LEU A 265 21.25 -0.03 -37.23
C LEU A 265 22.29 -0.83 -38.01
N ALA A 266 23.04 -0.17 -38.89
CA ALA A 266 24.06 -0.81 -39.74
C ALA A 266 25.40 -1.06 -39.01
N ASP A 267 25.60 -0.47 -37.83
CA ASP A 267 26.85 -0.57 -37.10
C ASP A 267 27.05 -1.97 -36.49
N PRO A 268 28.11 -2.72 -36.92
CA PRO A 268 28.41 -4.04 -36.38
C PRO A 268 28.67 -4.04 -34.86
N ALA A 269 29.15 -2.92 -34.29
CA ALA A 269 29.38 -2.76 -32.85
C ALA A 269 28.08 -2.58 -32.04
N LEU A 270 26.91 -2.52 -32.67
CA LEU A 270 25.59 -2.39 -32.03
C LEU A 270 24.66 -3.58 -32.32
N LYS A 271 25.22 -4.71 -32.82
CA LYS A 271 24.44 -5.84 -33.29
C LYS A 271 23.67 -6.55 -32.15
N THR A 272 24.28 -6.65 -30.97
CA THR A 272 23.68 -7.32 -29.80
C THR A 272 23.37 -6.34 -28.69
N ASN A 273 22.43 -6.69 -27.80
CA ASN A 273 22.09 -5.84 -26.65
C ASN A 273 23.33 -5.54 -25.76
N PRO A 274 24.19 -6.50 -25.38
CA PRO A 274 25.41 -6.18 -24.61
C PRO A 274 26.30 -5.11 -25.29
N GLN A 275 26.52 -5.24 -26.60
CA GLN A 275 27.27 -4.24 -27.37
C GLN A 275 26.63 -2.86 -27.35
N ARG A 276 25.30 -2.80 -27.48
CA ARG A 276 24.54 -1.55 -27.37
C ARG A 276 24.61 -0.94 -25.98
N VAL A 277 24.58 -1.76 -24.93
CA VAL A 277 24.72 -1.31 -23.53
C VAL A 277 26.11 -0.71 -23.30
N GLU A 278 27.18 -1.36 -23.80
CA GLU A 278 28.54 -0.84 -23.73
C GLU A 278 28.67 0.49 -24.50
N ALA A 279 28.01 0.61 -25.64
CA ALA A 279 27.98 1.80 -26.48
C ALA A 279 27.03 2.91 -26.00
N ARG A 280 26.35 2.78 -24.84
CA ARG A 280 25.44 3.82 -24.30
C ARG A 280 26.04 5.24 -24.32
N PRO A 281 27.31 5.48 -23.95
CA PRO A 281 27.89 6.82 -24.01
C PRO A 281 27.83 7.47 -25.40
N ARG A 282 27.78 6.68 -26.46
CA ARG A 282 27.63 7.13 -27.85
C ARG A 282 26.16 7.18 -28.29
N VAL A 283 25.35 6.18 -27.93
CA VAL A 283 23.96 6.04 -28.38
C VAL A 283 23.04 7.06 -27.69
N ILE A 284 23.13 7.22 -26.39
CA ILE A 284 22.22 8.06 -25.61
C ILE A 284 22.25 9.54 -26.03
N PRO A 285 23.39 10.19 -26.27
CA PRO A 285 23.40 11.57 -26.75
C PRO A 285 22.67 11.75 -28.08
N ILE A 286 22.75 10.79 -29.00
CA ILE A 286 22.05 10.83 -30.29
C ILE A 286 20.54 10.75 -30.07
N VAL A 287 20.07 9.82 -29.22
CA VAL A 287 18.64 9.65 -28.90
C VAL A 287 18.12 10.88 -28.15
N THR A 288 18.88 11.42 -27.21
CA THR A 288 18.52 12.64 -26.48
C THR A 288 18.34 13.83 -27.42
N ALA A 289 19.28 14.05 -28.34
CA ALA A 289 19.20 15.13 -29.33
C ALA A 289 18.02 14.94 -30.31
N LEU A 290 17.67 13.70 -30.61
CA LEU A 290 16.51 13.38 -31.44
C LEU A 290 15.19 13.71 -30.72
N PHE A 291 15.03 13.25 -29.50
CA PHE A 291 13.78 13.44 -28.72
C PHE A 291 13.59 14.90 -28.27
N ALA A 292 14.68 15.64 -28.05
CA ALA A 292 14.62 17.09 -27.79
C ALA A 292 14.02 17.92 -28.93
N LYS A 293 13.81 17.33 -30.12
CA LYS A 293 13.16 17.98 -31.26
C LYS A 293 11.66 17.65 -31.39
N MET A 294 11.16 16.73 -30.56
CA MET A 294 9.77 16.28 -30.58
C MET A 294 9.04 16.76 -29.32
N THR A 295 7.77 17.09 -29.46
CA THR A 295 6.91 17.33 -28.31
C THR A 295 6.60 16.00 -27.60
N LYS A 296 6.21 16.07 -26.32
CA LYS A 296 5.74 14.90 -25.55
C LYS A 296 4.67 14.12 -26.30
N SER A 297 3.64 14.83 -26.80
CA SER A 297 2.54 14.20 -27.52
C SER A 297 2.99 13.45 -28.76
N GLU A 298 3.87 14.04 -29.57
CA GLU A 298 4.42 13.40 -30.78
C GLU A 298 5.23 12.14 -30.43
N LEU A 299 6.07 12.22 -29.39
CA LEU A 299 6.91 11.08 -28.99
C LEU A 299 6.07 9.93 -28.44
N LEU A 300 5.09 10.21 -27.56
CA LEU A 300 4.20 9.18 -27.01
C LEU A 300 3.39 8.49 -28.11
N ALA A 301 2.73 9.26 -29.00
CA ALA A 301 1.94 8.71 -30.10
C ALA A 301 2.80 7.86 -31.07
N LYS A 302 4.04 8.27 -31.31
CA LYS A 302 4.96 7.51 -32.16
C LYS A 302 5.40 6.21 -31.51
N CYS A 303 5.75 6.22 -30.22
CA CYS A 303 6.12 5.02 -29.48
C CYS A 303 4.96 4.02 -29.39
N GLU A 304 3.74 4.50 -29.12
CA GLU A 304 2.53 3.69 -29.09
C GLU A 304 2.30 2.96 -30.43
N LYS A 305 2.33 3.72 -31.53
CA LYS A 305 2.17 3.15 -32.88
C LYS A 305 3.23 2.08 -33.22
N LEU A 306 4.42 2.21 -32.65
CA LEU A 306 5.54 1.30 -32.89
C LEU A 306 5.58 0.12 -31.91
N GLY A 307 4.72 0.09 -30.90
CA GLY A 307 4.73 -0.94 -29.85
C GLY A 307 6.03 -0.92 -28.98
N LEU A 308 6.63 0.25 -28.83
CA LEU A 308 7.80 0.43 -27.96
C LEU A 308 7.34 0.72 -26.52
N PRO A 309 8.02 0.24 -25.47
CA PRO A 309 7.77 0.66 -24.10
C PRO A 309 7.99 2.16 -23.92
N PHE A 310 7.01 2.86 -23.42
CA PHE A 310 7.08 4.30 -23.13
C PHE A 310 6.15 4.67 -21.98
N ALA A 311 6.42 5.79 -21.32
CA ALA A 311 5.51 6.40 -20.36
C ALA A 311 5.77 7.90 -20.22
N PRO A 312 4.76 8.75 -20.05
CA PRO A 312 4.96 10.10 -19.53
C PRO A 312 5.40 10.01 -18.06
N ILE A 313 6.09 11.04 -17.58
CA ILE A 313 6.30 11.21 -16.14
C ILE A 313 5.08 11.95 -15.61
N THR A 314 4.27 11.22 -14.85
CA THR A 314 2.96 11.67 -14.36
C THR A 314 3.08 12.10 -12.90
N ARG A 315 2.44 13.20 -12.52
CA ARG A 315 2.30 13.61 -11.12
C ARG A 315 1.08 12.93 -10.50
N PRO A 316 1.04 12.74 -9.15
CA PRO A 316 -0.11 12.09 -8.50
C PRO A 316 -1.46 12.75 -8.83
N GLU A 317 -1.52 14.08 -8.91
CA GLU A 317 -2.74 14.81 -9.26
C GLU A 317 -3.21 14.61 -10.70
N ASP A 318 -2.32 14.27 -11.62
CA ASP A 318 -2.67 14.02 -13.02
C ASP A 318 -3.41 12.67 -13.18
N LEU A 319 -3.30 11.76 -12.18
CA LEU A 319 -3.98 10.46 -12.20
C LEU A 319 -5.50 10.58 -12.14
N TYR A 320 -6.05 11.66 -11.61
CA TYR A 320 -7.50 11.90 -11.62
C TYR A 320 -8.07 12.04 -13.04
N GLU A 321 -7.22 12.45 -13.99
CA GLU A 321 -7.58 12.58 -15.40
C GLU A 321 -7.09 11.44 -16.29
N ASP A 322 -6.44 10.43 -15.69
CA ASP A 322 -5.89 9.29 -16.43
C ASP A 322 -6.99 8.48 -17.12
N PRO A 323 -6.93 8.34 -18.45
CA PRO A 323 -8.01 7.70 -19.22
C PRO A 323 -8.15 6.21 -18.90
N HIS A 324 -7.06 5.52 -18.54
CA HIS A 324 -7.11 4.11 -18.22
C HIS A 324 -7.76 3.89 -16.83
N LEU A 325 -7.38 4.68 -15.81
CA LEU A 325 -8.02 4.63 -14.50
C LEU A 325 -9.52 4.94 -14.58
N LYS A 326 -9.92 5.94 -15.38
CA LYS A 326 -11.33 6.26 -15.63
C LYS A 326 -12.05 5.09 -16.31
N ALA A 327 -11.50 4.58 -17.41
CA ALA A 327 -12.12 3.50 -18.19
C ALA A 327 -12.23 2.18 -17.41
N THR A 328 -11.29 1.89 -16.52
CA THR A 328 -11.27 0.66 -15.70
C THR A 328 -12.00 0.81 -14.36
N GLY A 329 -12.63 1.97 -14.10
CA GLY A 329 -13.26 2.24 -12.80
C GLY A 329 -12.26 2.22 -11.64
N GLY A 330 -11.02 2.63 -11.90
CA GLY A 330 -9.94 2.64 -10.89
C GLY A 330 -10.03 3.78 -9.88
N LEU A 331 -10.87 4.78 -10.14
CA LEU A 331 -11.14 5.92 -9.27
C LEU A 331 -12.56 5.83 -8.70
N VAL A 332 -12.75 6.31 -7.49
CA VAL A 332 -14.04 6.32 -6.79
C VAL A 332 -14.17 7.56 -5.93
N ASP A 333 -15.40 8.05 -5.80
CA ASP A 333 -15.74 9.14 -4.91
C ASP A 333 -15.90 8.63 -3.47
N ILE A 334 -15.31 9.35 -2.52
CA ILE A 334 -15.51 9.19 -1.09
C ILE A 334 -15.89 10.53 -0.48
N ARG A 335 -16.59 10.49 0.66
CA ARG A 335 -16.82 11.68 1.49
C ARG A 335 -15.68 11.81 2.50
N LEU A 336 -15.08 12.99 2.60
CA LEU A 336 -14.03 13.27 3.59
C LEU A 336 -14.60 13.29 5.00
N PRO A 337 -14.06 12.50 5.95
CA PRO A 337 -14.67 12.37 7.29
C PRO A 337 -14.30 13.51 8.23
N ASP A 338 -13.14 14.16 8.04
CA ASP A 338 -12.52 15.07 8.98
C ASP A 338 -11.83 16.24 8.27
N GLY A 339 -11.33 17.21 9.05
CA GLY A 339 -10.55 18.35 8.59
C GLY A 339 -11.40 19.51 8.08
N GLU A 340 -10.74 20.52 7.49
CA GLU A 340 -11.39 21.73 6.97
C GLU A 340 -12.37 21.45 5.83
N ARG A 341 -12.18 20.34 5.12
CA ARG A 341 -13.02 19.93 4.00
C ARG A 341 -13.95 18.74 4.36
N ALA A 342 -14.23 18.54 5.64
CA ALA A 342 -15.14 17.49 6.10
C ALA A 342 -16.50 17.56 5.39
N GLY A 343 -17.01 16.43 4.94
CA GLY A 343 -18.27 16.33 4.19
C GLY A 343 -18.16 16.58 2.68
N GLU A 344 -17.05 17.11 2.18
CA GLU A 344 -16.84 17.25 0.73
C GLU A 344 -16.54 15.90 0.08
N THR A 345 -16.86 15.79 -1.20
CA THR A 345 -16.51 14.64 -2.03
C THR A 345 -15.09 14.79 -2.57
N ALA A 346 -14.31 13.73 -2.46
CA ALA A 346 -12.97 13.61 -3.04
C ALA A 346 -12.82 12.28 -3.75
N GLN A 347 -11.96 12.22 -4.76
CA GLN A 347 -11.65 10.97 -5.45
C GLN A 347 -10.45 10.27 -4.80
N THR A 348 -10.51 8.94 -4.78
CA THR A 348 -9.39 8.07 -4.38
C THR A 348 -9.32 6.85 -5.29
N THR A 349 -8.23 6.09 -5.20
CA THR A 349 -8.05 4.85 -5.97
C THR A 349 -8.76 3.68 -5.29
N LEU A 350 -9.34 2.79 -6.09
CA LEU A 350 -9.85 1.50 -5.60
C LEU A 350 -8.72 0.48 -5.41
N PHE A 351 -9.01 -0.56 -4.64
CA PHE A 351 -8.15 -1.72 -4.52
C PHE A 351 -7.91 -2.33 -5.92
N PRO A 352 -6.64 -2.57 -6.33
CA PRO A 352 -6.28 -2.80 -7.74
C PRO A 352 -6.52 -4.25 -8.21
N ILE A 353 -7.66 -4.83 -7.87
CA ILE A 353 -8.05 -6.18 -8.29
C ILE A 353 -9.44 -6.19 -8.91
N THR A 354 -9.72 -7.22 -9.68
CA THR A 354 -11.06 -7.61 -10.15
C THR A 354 -11.34 -9.04 -9.70
N LEU A 355 -12.58 -9.32 -9.34
CA LEU A 355 -13.07 -10.67 -9.05
C LEU A 355 -14.26 -10.95 -9.95
N GLY A 356 -14.21 -12.05 -10.69
CA GLY A 356 -15.24 -12.36 -11.70
C GLY A 356 -15.38 -11.29 -12.80
N GLY A 357 -14.34 -10.48 -13.02
CA GLY A 357 -14.34 -9.35 -13.97
C GLY A 357 -14.79 -8.02 -13.37
N GLU A 358 -15.31 -8.01 -12.14
CA GLU A 358 -15.87 -6.84 -11.48
C GLU A 358 -14.85 -6.19 -10.52
N ARG A 359 -14.89 -4.84 -10.41
CA ARG A 359 -14.14 -4.08 -9.41
C ARG A 359 -14.90 -4.09 -8.07
N LEU A 360 -14.14 -4.15 -6.99
CA LEU A 360 -14.71 -4.02 -5.64
C LEU A 360 -14.93 -2.54 -5.32
N GLY A 361 -16.18 -2.18 -5.04
CA GLY A 361 -16.59 -0.78 -4.81
C GLY A 361 -16.50 -0.34 -3.36
N VAL A 362 -16.82 0.95 -3.15
CA VAL A 362 -17.01 1.53 -1.82
C VAL A 362 -18.46 1.27 -1.35
N ARG A 363 -18.60 0.67 -0.20
CA ARG A 363 -19.88 0.42 0.47
C ARG A 363 -20.15 1.39 1.62
N LEU A 364 -19.05 1.78 2.32
CA LEU A 364 -19.06 2.78 3.38
C LEU A 364 -17.95 3.80 3.11
N ASN A 365 -18.26 5.08 3.27
CA ASN A 365 -17.24 6.12 3.29
C ASN A 365 -16.27 5.92 4.46
N PRO A 366 -15.08 6.52 4.44
CA PRO A 366 -14.24 6.59 5.63
C PRO A 366 -15.09 7.17 6.78
N PRO A 367 -15.17 6.49 7.94
CA PRO A 367 -16.12 6.87 8.98
C PRO A 367 -15.69 8.14 9.70
N THR A 368 -16.66 8.95 10.15
CA THR A 368 -16.43 9.94 11.19
C THR A 368 -16.14 9.26 12.52
N LEU A 369 -15.59 9.99 13.48
CA LEU A 369 -15.27 9.42 14.79
C LEU A 369 -16.52 8.89 15.49
N GLY A 370 -16.49 7.63 15.91
CA GLY A 370 -17.59 6.98 16.64
C GLY A 370 -18.90 6.84 15.84
N GLU A 371 -18.88 7.03 14.52
CA GLU A 371 -20.07 7.02 13.66
C GLU A 371 -21.00 5.82 13.91
N HIS A 372 -20.43 4.67 14.24
CA HIS A 372 -21.16 3.42 14.43
C HIS A 372 -21.24 2.97 15.89
N THR A 373 -20.89 3.82 16.85
CA THR A 373 -20.85 3.45 18.28
C THR A 373 -22.20 2.93 18.76
N ARG A 374 -23.28 3.64 18.51
CA ARG A 374 -24.63 3.23 18.94
C ARG A 374 -25.11 1.93 18.28
N GLU A 375 -24.85 1.79 16.98
CA GLU A 375 -25.19 0.59 16.21
C GLU A 375 -24.46 -0.65 16.78
N LEU A 376 -23.14 -0.54 16.94
CA LEU A 376 -22.32 -1.63 17.44
C LEU A 376 -22.65 -2.02 18.89
N LEU A 377 -22.97 -1.05 19.75
CA LEU A 377 -23.41 -1.32 21.13
C LEU A 377 -24.77 -2.05 21.14
N ALA A 378 -25.70 -1.65 20.27
CA ALA A 378 -27.00 -2.34 20.14
C ALA A 378 -26.81 -3.80 19.66
N GLU A 379 -25.93 -4.04 18.67
CA GLU A 379 -25.55 -5.39 18.22
C GLU A 379 -24.94 -6.24 19.35
N LEU A 380 -24.21 -5.62 20.29
CA LEU A 380 -23.66 -6.28 21.48
C LEU A 380 -24.68 -6.49 22.61
N GLY A 381 -25.96 -6.10 22.39
CA GLY A 381 -27.04 -6.32 23.31
C GLY A 381 -27.22 -5.24 24.38
N TYR A 382 -26.65 -4.06 24.22
CA TYR A 382 -26.89 -2.91 25.11
C TYR A 382 -28.23 -2.25 24.76
N ALA A 383 -29.08 -2.01 25.74
CA ALA A 383 -30.31 -1.26 25.59
C ALA A 383 -30.00 0.25 25.38
N SER A 384 -30.91 1.00 24.76
CA SER A 384 -30.71 2.42 24.45
C SER A 384 -30.34 3.25 25.68
N GLU A 385 -30.98 2.97 26.83
CA GLU A 385 -30.73 3.66 28.10
C GLU A 385 -29.30 3.38 28.62
N GLN A 386 -28.79 2.16 28.39
CA GLN A 386 -27.41 1.81 28.74
C GLN A 386 -26.41 2.51 27.83
N VAL A 387 -26.72 2.61 26.53
CA VAL A 387 -25.87 3.34 25.58
C VAL A 387 -25.82 4.83 25.94
N ASP A 388 -26.96 5.44 26.31
CA ASP A 388 -27.00 6.84 26.73
C ASP A 388 -26.21 7.08 28.02
N ALA A 389 -26.25 6.14 28.98
CA ALA A 389 -25.44 6.20 30.18
C ALA A 389 -23.91 6.10 29.85
N LEU A 390 -23.51 5.18 28.99
CA LEU A 390 -22.11 5.02 28.56
C LEU A 390 -21.56 6.27 27.85
N LEU A 391 -22.40 6.96 27.07
CA LEU A 391 -22.06 8.23 26.44
C LEU A 391 -21.93 9.35 27.49
N ALA A 392 -22.88 9.43 28.43
CA ALA A 392 -22.84 10.44 29.53
C ALA A 392 -21.62 10.28 30.42
N ASP A 393 -21.20 9.04 30.70
CA ASP A 393 -20.04 8.69 31.50
C ASP A 393 -18.71 8.75 30.72
N SER A 394 -18.76 9.13 29.43
CA SER A 394 -17.60 9.15 28.53
C SER A 394 -16.84 7.83 28.47
N ALA A 395 -17.53 6.71 28.59
CA ALA A 395 -16.95 5.38 28.31
C ALA A 395 -16.88 5.13 26.82
N VAL A 396 -17.75 5.76 26.04
CA VAL A 396 -17.81 5.78 24.57
C VAL A 396 -18.13 7.18 24.04
N ALA A 397 -17.88 7.42 22.75
CA ALA A 397 -18.27 8.65 22.07
C ALA A 397 -18.89 8.36 20.69
#